data_9b3c24dc7e703882e4c4939e8ab2e22f
#
_entry.id   9b3c24dc7e703882e4c4939e8ab2e22f
#
_cell.length_a   1.000
_cell.length_b   1.000
_cell.length_c   1.000
_cell.angle_alpha   90.00
_cell.angle_beta   90.00
_cell.angle_gamma   90.00
#
_symmetry.space_group_name_H-M   'P 1'
#
loop_
_entity.id
_entity.type
_entity.pdbx_description
1 polymer ?
#
loop_
_entity_poly.entity_id
_entity_poly.type
_entity_poly.pdbx_seq_one_letter_code
_entity_poly.pdbx_strand_id
1 'polypeptide(L)'
;MEREEAERLVEAHGQAVYRLAYARTASRADAEDIVQETFLRLVRQSPEFRDDEHCRAWLLRVAANCAGDLFRSPWRRRIRPLEEAGALTAPEPEGEGDGAVAAVLALPERYRAVIHLFYYEEMSVAEIASILGLREGTVRTRLSRARDKLRAMLEGTEGTHV
;
A
#
# COMPACT_ATOMS: atom_id res chain seq x y z
N MET A 1 25.48 -0.56 -4.98
CA MET A 1 24.72 0.16 -6.01
C MET A 1 25.22 1.59 -6.09
N GLU A 2 25.43 2.05 -7.28
CA GLU A 2 25.89 3.41 -7.45
C GLU A 2 24.77 4.42 -7.18
N ARG A 3 25.17 5.60 -6.73
CA ARG A 3 24.23 6.64 -6.36
C ARG A 3 23.29 7.05 -7.50
N GLU A 4 23.83 7.18 -8.69
CA GLU A 4 23.03 7.58 -9.85
C GLU A 4 21.97 6.55 -10.19
N GLU A 5 22.32 5.28 -10.10
CA GLU A 5 21.37 4.22 -10.33
C GLU A 5 20.27 4.19 -9.27
N ALA A 6 20.65 4.37 -8.00
CA ALA A 6 19.67 4.43 -6.91
C ALA A 6 18.71 5.60 -7.09
N GLU A 7 19.23 6.77 -7.47
CA GLU A 7 18.39 7.95 -7.72
C GLU A 7 17.42 7.72 -8.87
N ARG A 8 17.87 7.05 -9.92
CA ARG A 8 17.01 6.72 -11.05
C ARG A 8 15.88 5.79 -10.64
N LEU A 9 16.18 4.80 -9.80
CA LEU A 9 15.17 3.86 -9.34
C LEU A 9 14.18 4.52 -8.39
N VAL A 10 14.65 5.42 -7.53
CA VAL A 10 13.74 6.21 -6.68
C VAL A 10 12.79 7.03 -7.54
N GLU A 11 13.32 7.68 -8.56
CA GLU A 11 12.50 8.50 -9.46
C GLU A 11 11.46 7.64 -10.21
N ALA A 12 11.87 6.46 -10.65
CA ALA A 12 10.99 5.59 -11.42
C ALA A 12 9.93 4.91 -10.56
N HIS A 13 10.26 4.52 -9.33
CA HIS A 13 9.39 3.65 -8.52
C HIS A 13 8.99 4.22 -7.17
N GLY A 14 9.52 5.38 -6.79
CA GLY A 14 9.26 5.94 -5.47
C GLY A 14 7.78 6.16 -5.18
N GLN A 15 7.04 6.64 -6.16
CA GLN A 15 5.62 6.87 -5.97
C GLN A 15 4.81 5.59 -5.80
N ALA A 16 5.16 4.55 -6.57
CA ALA A 16 4.48 3.26 -6.43
C ALA A 16 4.71 2.67 -5.04
N VAL A 17 5.93 2.78 -4.54
CA VAL A 17 6.27 2.33 -3.19
C VAL A 17 5.49 3.15 -2.16
N TYR A 18 5.47 4.46 -2.31
CA TYR A 18 4.73 5.35 -1.40
C TYR A 18 3.24 5.00 -1.39
N ARG A 19 2.64 4.82 -2.57
CA ARG A 19 1.22 4.52 -2.67
C ARG A 19 0.86 3.21 -1.97
N LEU A 20 1.66 2.17 -2.13
CA LEU A 20 1.42 0.91 -1.42
C LEU A 20 1.58 1.09 0.08
N ALA A 21 2.64 1.77 0.49
CA ALA A 21 2.88 2.03 1.90
C ALA A 21 1.72 2.82 2.52
N TYR A 22 1.23 3.83 1.82
CA TYR A 22 0.09 4.60 2.29
C TYR A 22 -1.20 3.76 2.32
N ALA A 23 -1.42 2.93 1.31
CA ALA A 23 -2.58 2.05 1.30
C ALA A 23 -2.58 1.10 2.50
N ARG A 24 -1.40 0.66 2.94
CA ARG A 24 -1.29 -0.25 4.08
C ARG A 24 -1.37 0.45 5.42
N THR A 25 -0.83 1.65 5.54
CA THR A 25 -0.70 2.32 6.84
C THR A 25 -1.74 3.41 7.06
N ALA A 26 -2.29 3.97 6.01
CA ALA A 26 -3.15 5.15 6.06
C ALA A 26 -2.51 6.30 6.84
N SER A 27 -1.19 6.37 6.81
CA SER A 27 -0.42 7.37 7.53
C SER A 27 0.69 7.89 6.63
N ARG A 28 0.70 9.19 6.40
CA ARG A 28 1.72 9.82 5.57
C ARG A 28 3.12 9.64 6.17
N ALA A 29 3.24 9.84 7.47
CA ALA A 29 4.52 9.71 8.16
C ALA A 29 5.07 8.29 8.05
N ASP A 30 4.22 7.29 8.29
CA ASP A 30 4.63 5.91 8.18
C ASP A 30 4.96 5.53 6.74
N ALA A 31 4.20 6.03 5.79
CA ALA A 31 4.47 5.76 4.38
C ALA A 31 5.83 6.32 3.97
N GLU A 32 6.15 7.53 4.40
CA GLU A 32 7.45 8.13 4.11
C GLU A 32 8.60 7.33 4.74
N ASP A 33 8.42 6.86 5.96
CA ASP A 33 9.41 6.02 6.64
C ASP A 33 9.63 4.70 5.88
N ILE A 34 8.55 4.12 5.40
CA ILE A 34 8.63 2.87 4.63
C ILE A 34 9.35 3.10 3.31
N VAL A 35 9.09 4.21 2.64
CA VAL A 35 9.81 4.54 1.40
C VAL A 35 11.31 4.63 1.67
N GLN A 36 11.70 5.37 2.71
CA GLN A 36 13.11 5.50 3.07
C GLN A 36 13.75 4.14 3.36
N GLU A 37 13.09 3.34 4.18
CA GLU A 37 13.64 2.03 4.54
C GLU A 37 13.75 1.11 3.31
N THR A 38 12.77 1.17 2.43
CA THR A 38 12.77 0.37 1.20
C THR A 38 13.98 0.70 0.33
N PHE A 39 14.23 1.98 0.12
CA PHE A 39 15.35 2.39 -0.72
C PHE A 39 16.71 2.24 -0.02
N LEU A 40 16.76 2.32 1.31
CA LEU A 40 17.97 1.97 2.04
C LEU A 40 18.31 0.50 1.85
N ARG A 41 17.32 -0.37 1.90
CA ARG A 41 17.55 -1.80 1.65
C ARG A 41 18.01 -2.07 0.22
N LEU A 42 17.45 -1.34 -0.72
CA LEU A 42 17.89 -1.42 -2.11
C LEU A 42 19.38 -1.12 -2.24
N VAL A 43 19.83 -0.03 -1.64
CA VAL A 43 21.23 0.37 -1.69
C VAL A 43 22.13 -0.63 -0.99
N ARG A 44 21.73 -1.11 0.17
CA ARG A 44 22.51 -2.08 0.97
C ARG A 44 22.65 -3.42 0.28
N GLN A 45 21.56 -3.93 -0.28
CA GLN A 45 21.54 -5.27 -0.85
C GLN A 45 21.97 -5.30 -2.31
N SER A 46 21.80 -4.21 -3.01
CA SER A 46 22.17 -4.09 -4.43
C SER A 46 21.75 -5.30 -5.25
N PRO A 47 20.46 -5.67 -5.24
CA PRO A 47 20.04 -6.84 -6.00
C PRO A 47 20.16 -6.59 -7.49
N GLU A 48 20.30 -7.65 -8.25
CA GLU A 48 20.29 -7.58 -9.69
C GLU A 48 18.90 -7.85 -10.21
N PHE A 49 18.43 -7.03 -11.13
CA PHE A 49 17.09 -7.16 -11.67
C PHE A 49 17.14 -7.51 -13.15
N ARG A 50 16.25 -8.43 -13.56
CA ARG A 50 16.14 -8.82 -14.97
C ARG A 50 15.57 -7.70 -15.83
N ASP A 51 14.63 -6.97 -15.25
CA ASP A 51 13.92 -5.90 -15.93
C ASP A 51 13.29 -4.98 -14.90
N ASP A 52 12.60 -3.97 -15.40
CA ASP A 52 11.97 -2.96 -14.59
C ASP A 52 10.83 -3.52 -13.74
N GLU A 53 10.08 -4.46 -14.28
CA GLU A 53 8.99 -5.11 -13.54
C GLU A 53 9.51 -5.93 -12.37
N HIS A 54 10.63 -6.62 -12.56
CA HIS A 54 11.28 -7.36 -11.49
C HIS A 54 11.72 -6.42 -10.36
N CYS A 55 12.30 -5.28 -10.72
CA CYS A 55 12.71 -4.27 -9.77
C CYS A 55 11.52 -3.74 -8.98
N ARG A 56 10.45 -3.37 -9.68
CA ARG A 56 9.24 -2.86 -9.06
C ARG A 56 8.63 -3.87 -8.09
N ALA A 57 8.53 -5.12 -8.50
CA ALA A 57 7.99 -6.18 -7.64
C ALA A 57 8.84 -6.35 -6.37
N TRP A 58 10.15 -6.31 -6.50
CA TRP A 58 11.05 -6.41 -5.36
C TRP A 58 10.85 -5.26 -4.38
N LEU A 59 10.78 -4.04 -4.90
CA LEU A 59 10.57 -2.85 -4.08
C LEU A 59 9.22 -2.89 -3.36
N LEU A 60 8.18 -3.28 -4.06
CA LEU A 60 6.86 -3.38 -3.46
C LEU A 60 6.79 -4.47 -2.39
N ARG A 61 7.49 -5.58 -2.60
CA ARG A 61 7.57 -6.65 -1.59
C ARG A 61 8.28 -6.14 -0.33
N VAL A 62 9.39 -5.43 -0.49
CA VAL A 62 10.12 -4.88 0.66
C VAL A 62 9.23 -3.88 1.40
N ALA A 63 8.55 -3.00 0.67
CA ALA A 63 7.65 -2.03 1.27
C ALA A 63 6.51 -2.71 2.04
N ALA A 64 5.93 -3.76 1.47
CA ALA A 64 4.88 -4.52 2.13
C ALA A 64 5.37 -5.18 3.41
N ASN A 65 6.59 -5.72 3.38
CA ASN A 65 7.20 -6.32 4.56
C ASN A 65 7.48 -5.28 5.64
N CYS A 66 7.98 -4.12 5.26
CA CYS A 66 8.21 -3.02 6.19
C CYS A 66 6.90 -2.59 6.87
N ALA A 67 5.83 -2.49 6.11
CA ALA A 67 4.52 -2.13 6.65
C ALA A 67 4.02 -3.21 7.63
N GLY A 68 4.21 -4.48 7.28
CA GLY A 68 3.86 -5.58 8.17
C GLY A 68 4.62 -5.55 9.48
N ASP A 69 5.92 -5.28 9.42
CA ASP A 69 6.76 -5.15 10.62
C ASP A 69 6.28 -4.01 11.51
N LEU A 70 5.88 -2.93 10.89
CA LEU A 70 5.38 -1.77 11.60
C LEU A 70 4.10 -2.09 12.38
N PHE A 71 3.19 -2.84 11.76
CA PHE A 71 1.96 -3.25 12.43
C PHE A 71 2.20 -4.23 13.57
N ARG A 72 3.27 -5.02 13.52
CA ARG A 72 3.59 -5.96 14.57
C ARG A 72 4.34 -5.33 15.74
N SER A 73 4.80 -4.09 15.61
CA SER A 73 5.54 -3.42 16.66
C SER A 73 4.60 -2.98 17.80
N PRO A 74 4.81 -3.44 19.05
CA PRO A 74 3.97 -3.01 20.18
C PRO A 74 4.06 -1.51 20.44
N TRP A 75 5.24 -0.93 20.20
CA TRP A 75 5.47 0.49 20.36
C TRP A 75 4.55 1.31 19.46
N ARG A 76 4.49 0.94 18.18
CA ARG A 76 3.64 1.61 17.20
C ARG A 76 2.17 1.47 17.54
N ARG A 77 1.76 0.32 18.02
CA ARG A 77 0.37 0.08 18.42
C ARG A 77 -0.08 0.98 19.56
N ARG A 78 0.83 1.34 20.46
CA ARG A 78 0.50 2.20 21.61
C ARG A 78 0.37 3.66 21.22
N ILE A 79 1.21 4.12 20.32
CA ILE A 79 1.29 5.54 19.96
C ILE A 79 0.31 5.88 18.84
N ARG A 80 0.16 4.96 17.93
CA ARG A 80 -0.59 5.15 16.71
C ARG A 80 -2.04 5.59 16.86
N PRO A 81 -2.83 5.04 17.79
CA PRO A 81 -4.23 5.47 17.90
C PRO A 81 -4.41 6.96 18.12
N LEU A 82 -3.46 7.60 18.83
CA LEU A 82 -3.54 9.04 19.07
C LEU A 82 -3.10 9.84 17.85
N GLU A 83 -2.05 9.38 17.20
CA GLU A 83 -1.56 10.04 15.99
C GLU A 83 -2.54 9.89 14.84
N GLU A 84 -3.14 8.74 14.71
CA GLU A 84 -4.10 8.49 13.67
C GLU A 84 -5.38 9.28 13.86
N ALA A 85 -5.78 9.51 15.09
CA ALA A 85 -6.93 10.37 15.35
C ALA A 85 -6.67 11.79 14.85
N GLY A 86 -5.41 12.24 14.93
CA GLY A 86 -5.01 13.53 14.37
C GLY A 86 -4.68 13.45 12.89
N ALA A 87 -4.14 12.32 12.46
CA ALA A 87 -3.70 12.12 11.09
C ALA A 87 -4.83 11.67 10.17
N LEU A 88 -6.00 11.42 10.71
CA LEU A 88 -7.17 11.15 9.90
C LEU A 88 -7.65 12.40 9.17
N THR A 89 -6.97 13.48 9.41
CA THR A 89 -6.98 14.59 8.51
C THR A 89 -5.98 14.32 7.39
N ALA A 90 -5.81 13.10 7.04
CA ALA A 90 -4.93 12.62 5.99
C ALA A 90 -5.08 13.44 4.72
N PRO A 91 -4.00 13.51 3.94
CA PRO A 91 -4.00 14.33 2.76
C PRO A 91 -5.26 14.07 1.96
N GLU A 92 -5.93 15.13 1.66
CA GLU A 92 -7.09 15.01 0.81
C GLU A 92 -6.63 14.32 -0.47
N PRO A 93 -7.35 13.29 -0.88
CA PRO A 93 -7.03 12.68 -2.15
C PRO A 93 -7.11 13.76 -3.21
N GLU A 94 -6.02 13.91 -3.92
CA GLU A 94 -6.03 14.86 -5.01
C GLU A 94 -6.93 14.32 -6.10
N GLY A 95 -7.91 15.11 -6.47
CA GLY A 95 -8.68 14.85 -7.65
C GLY A 95 -10.01 14.19 -7.42
N GLU A 96 -10.51 13.64 -8.47
CA GLU A 96 -11.85 13.14 -8.56
C GLU A 96 -12.00 11.75 -7.97
N GLY A 97 -13.22 11.38 -7.65
CA GLY A 97 -13.50 10.06 -7.11
C GLY A 97 -13.24 9.95 -5.63
N ASP A 98 -13.32 11.06 -4.94
CA ASP A 98 -13.05 11.15 -3.52
C ASP A 98 -13.86 10.15 -2.71
N GLY A 99 -15.10 9.87 -3.12
CA GLY A 99 -15.93 8.87 -2.47
C GLY A 99 -15.33 7.49 -2.55
N ALA A 100 -14.79 7.13 -3.72
CA ALA A 100 -14.18 5.82 -3.92
C ALA A 100 -12.88 5.70 -3.13
N VAL A 101 -12.04 6.73 -3.17
CA VAL A 101 -10.78 6.75 -2.42
C VAL A 101 -11.07 6.68 -0.92
N ALA A 102 -12.01 7.48 -0.44
CA ALA A 102 -12.39 7.48 0.97
C ALA A 102 -12.91 6.12 1.40
N ALA A 103 -13.70 5.45 0.56
CA ALA A 103 -14.22 4.13 0.85
C ALA A 103 -13.08 3.10 0.94
N VAL A 104 -12.11 3.17 0.04
CA VAL A 104 -10.95 2.27 0.10
C VAL A 104 -10.15 2.50 1.38
N LEU A 105 -9.92 3.76 1.73
CA LEU A 105 -9.18 4.08 2.95
C LEU A 105 -9.92 3.67 4.23
N ALA A 106 -11.24 3.55 4.16
CA ALA A 106 -12.02 3.07 5.29
C ALA A 106 -12.01 1.56 5.45
N LEU A 107 -11.53 0.82 4.46
CA LEU A 107 -11.40 -0.63 4.56
C LEU A 107 -10.34 -1.03 5.57
N PRO A 108 -10.49 -2.20 6.20
CA PRO A 108 -9.40 -2.77 6.99
C PRO A 108 -8.13 -2.90 6.13
N GLU A 109 -6.99 -2.79 6.78
CA GLU A 109 -5.68 -2.80 6.11
C GLU A 109 -5.50 -3.98 5.15
N ARG A 110 -5.91 -5.16 5.57
CA ARG A 110 -5.74 -6.37 4.75
C ARG A 110 -6.50 -6.32 3.43
N TYR A 111 -7.56 -5.52 3.36
CA TYR A 111 -8.33 -5.35 2.13
C TYR A 111 -7.79 -4.19 1.29
N ARG A 112 -7.30 -3.15 1.94
CA ARG A 112 -6.75 -2.00 1.20
C ARG A 112 -5.58 -2.40 0.31
N ALA A 113 -4.68 -3.25 0.83
CA ALA A 113 -3.50 -3.66 0.09
C ALA A 113 -3.86 -4.41 -1.18
N VAL A 114 -4.77 -5.39 -1.11
CA VAL A 114 -5.12 -6.17 -2.29
C VAL A 114 -5.88 -5.33 -3.32
N ILE A 115 -6.78 -4.46 -2.87
CA ILE A 115 -7.53 -3.57 -3.75
C ILE A 115 -6.56 -2.64 -4.47
N HIS A 116 -5.64 -2.04 -3.73
CA HIS A 116 -4.66 -1.12 -4.31
C HIS A 116 -3.81 -1.80 -5.38
N LEU A 117 -3.25 -2.95 -5.05
CA LEU A 117 -2.37 -3.66 -5.99
C LEU A 117 -3.12 -4.15 -7.22
N PHE A 118 -4.34 -4.60 -7.06
CA PHE A 118 -5.11 -5.14 -8.17
C PHE A 118 -5.61 -4.04 -9.11
N TYR A 119 -6.28 -3.04 -8.56
CA TYR A 119 -6.95 -2.02 -9.37
C TYR A 119 -6.07 -0.84 -9.72
N TYR A 120 -5.21 -0.42 -8.82
CA TYR A 120 -4.39 0.75 -9.04
C TYR A 120 -3.06 0.41 -9.73
N GLU A 121 -2.39 -0.61 -9.22
CA GLU A 121 -1.10 -1.01 -9.78
C GLU A 121 -1.24 -2.08 -10.86
N GLU A 122 -2.44 -2.49 -11.15
CA GLU A 122 -2.76 -3.43 -12.24
C GLU A 122 -2.01 -4.75 -12.17
N MET A 123 -1.91 -5.30 -10.98
CA MET A 123 -1.20 -6.55 -10.76
C MET A 123 -2.14 -7.75 -10.76
N SER A 124 -1.61 -8.87 -11.21
CA SER A 124 -2.34 -10.13 -11.20
C SER A 124 -2.43 -10.69 -9.78
N VAL A 125 -3.36 -11.62 -9.56
CA VAL A 125 -3.49 -12.30 -8.28
C VAL A 125 -2.16 -12.97 -7.90
N ALA A 126 -1.47 -13.59 -8.85
CA ALA A 126 -0.19 -14.24 -8.60
C ALA A 126 0.87 -13.24 -8.14
N GLU A 127 0.94 -12.09 -8.79
CA GLU A 127 1.88 -11.03 -8.42
C GLU A 127 1.58 -10.48 -7.04
N ILE A 128 0.32 -10.25 -6.74
CA ILE A 128 -0.11 -9.75 -5.42
C ILE A 128 0.25 -10.76 -4.34
N ALA A 129 -0.01 -12.04 -4.58
CA ALA A 129 0.33 -13.11 -3.65
C ALA A 129 1.83 -13.09 -3.34
N SER A 130 2.66 -12.94 -4.38
CA SER A 130 4.10 -12.86 -4.21
C SER A 130 4.52 -11.65 -3.40
N ILE A 131 3.94 -10.48 -3.69
CA ILE A 131 4.30 -9.24 -3.00
C ILE A 131 3.89 -9.27 -1.54
N LEU A 132 2.68 -9.74 -1.24
CA LEU A 132 2.16 -9.73 0.12
C LEU A 132 2.51 -10.98 0.92
N GLY A 133 3.14 -11.97 0.30
CA GLY A 133 3.48 -13.22 0.98
C GLY A 133 2.24 -14.03 1.34
N LEU A 134 1.24 -14.05 0.47
CA LEU A 134 -0.02 -14.73 0.68
C LEU A 134 -0.21 -15.82 -0.37
N ARG A 135 -1.14 -16.72 -0.10
CA ARG A 135 -1.58 -17.69 -1.12
C ARG A 135 -2.54 -17.00 -2.08
N GLU A 136 -2.55 -17.43 -3.32
CA GLU A 136 -3.44 -16.85 -4.33
C GLU A 136 -4.91 -16.93 -3.93
N GLY A 137 -5.31 -18.05 -3.33
CA GLY A 137 -6.67 -18.21 -2.84
C GLY A 137 -7.04 -17.17 -1.79
N THR A 138 -6.08 -16.84 -0.92
CA THR A 138 -6.29 -15.80 0.09
C THR A 138 -6.45 -14.43 -0.58
N VAL A 139 -5.66 -14.14 -1.60
CA VAL A 139 -5.77 -12.90 -2.35
C VAL A 139 -7.16 -12.79 -2.99
N ARG A 140 -7.62 -13.85 -3.65
CA ARG A 140 -8.96 -13.87 -4.28
C ARG A 140 -10.06 -13.64 -3.27
N THR A 141 -9.97 -14.31 -2.12
CA THR A 141 -10.97 -14.15 -1.05
C THR A 141 -10.99 -12.72 -0.54
N ARG A 142 -9.82 -12.15 -0.30
CA ARG A 142 -9.73 -10.76 0.18
C ARG A 142 -10.26 -9.78 -0.85
N LEU A 143 -9.95 -9.99 -2.13
CA LEU A 143 -10.50 -9.13 -3.19
C LEU A 143 -12.02 -9.21 -3.24
N SER A 144 -12.57 -10.41 -3.17
CA SER A 144 -14.02 -10.60 -3.19
C SER A 144 -14.69 -9.89 -2.01
N ARG A 145 -14.17 -10.10 -0.82
CA ARG A 145 -14.72 -9.47 0.38
C ARG A 145 -14.54 -7.97 0.39
N ALA A 146 -13.42 -7.49 -0.12
CA ALA A 146 -13.18 -6.06 -0.22
C ALA A 146 -14.18 -5.41 -1.19
N ARG A 147 -14.43 -6.05 -2.33
CA ARG A 147 -15.43 -5.57 -3.28
C ARG A 147 -16.82 -5.50 -2.67
N ASP A 148 -17.18 -6.52 -1.91
CA ASP A 148 -18.48 -6.55 -1.24
C ASP A 148 -18.62 -5.41 -0.24
N LYS A 149 -17.57 -5.17 0.55
CA LYS A 149 -17.58 -4.07 1.51
C LYS A 149 -17.64 -2.71 0.82
N LEU A 150 -16.89 -2.55 -0.26
CA LEU A 150 -16.91 -1.30 -1.03
C LEU A 150 -18.30 -1.06 -1.62
N ARG A 151 -18.91 -2.09 -2.18
CA ARG A 151 -20.24 -1.99 -2.74
C ARG A 151 -21.25 -1.57 -1.67
N ALA A 152 -21.18 -2.19 -0.50
CA ALA A 152 -22.08 -1.85 0.59
C ALA A 152 -21.90 -0.40 1.04
N MET A 153 -20.65 0.08 1.12
CA MET A 153 -20.38 1.46 1.50
C MET A 153 -20.93 2.44 0.48
N LEU A 154 -20.71 2.17 -0.81
CA LEU A 154 -21.14 3.06 -1.88
C LEU A 154 -22.65 3.06 -2.05
N GLU A 155 -23.28 1.89 -1.95
CA GLU A 155 -24.72 1.79 -2.01
C GLU A 155 -25.39 2.44 -0.80
N GLY A 156 -24.79 2.29 0.38
CA GLY A 156 -25.29 2.94 1.59
C GLY A 156 -25.25 4.45 1.45
N THR A 157 -24.20 4.98 0.82
CA THR A 157 -24.07 6.41 0.56
C THR A 157 -25.13 6.87 -0.44
N GLU A 158 -25.35 6.11 -1.48
CA GLU A 158 -26.39 6.42 -2.47
C GLU A 158 -27.77 6.32 -1.85
N GLY A 159 -27.99 5.32 -1.00
CA GLY A 159 -29.25 5.13 -0.32
C GLY A 159 -29.64 6.28 0.57
N THR A 160 -28.69 7.01 1.10
CA THR A 160 -28.97 8.18 1.95
C THR A 160 -29.40 9.40 1.15
N HIS A 161 -29.26 9.37 -0.15
CA HIS A 161 -29.66 10.48 -1.02
C HIS A 161 -31.06 10.29 -1.63
N VAL A 162 -31.66 9.21 -1.35
CA VAL A 162 -33.02 8.94 -1.83
C VAL A 162 -34.11 9.46 -0.85
#